data_c087efe8537fbd2308ff3a9984a5fca5
#
_entry.id   c087efe8537fbd2308ff3a9984a5fca5
#
_cell.length_a   1.000
_cell.length_b   1.000
_cell.length_c   1.000
_cell.angle_alpha   90.00
_cell.angle_beta   90.00
_cell.angle_gamma   90.00
#
_symmetry.space_group_name_H-M   'P 1'
#
loop_
_entity.id
_entity.type
_entity.pdbx_description
1 polymer ?
#
loop_
_entity_poly.entity_id
_entity_poly.type
_entity_poly.pdbx_seq_one_letter_code
_entity_poly.pdbx_strand_id
1 'polypeptide(L)'
;LSGGQQKRLCIARALATRPQYIIFDESFSGLDVTLKKEILGFLKELHKELQIGFLIITHDLDTAMYMEGAIHVMRRGKIIETVEQPHHFSDFQEPYSQMLVKAVRSKRLALQ
;
A
#
# COMPACT_ATOMS: atom_id res chain seq x y z
N LEU A 1 -18.83 -4.32 14.50
CA LEU A 1 -18.31 -4.41 13.13
C LEU A 1 -16.93 -5.05 13.12
N SER A 2 -16.64 -5.88 12.12
CA SER A 2 -15.31 -6.44 11.91
C SER A 2 -14.33 -5.36 11.44
N GLY A 3 -13.00 -5.63 11.53
CA GLY A 3 -11.99 -4.72 11.03
C GLY A 3 -12.16 -4.39 9.54
N GLY A 4 -12.51 -5.40 8.73
CA GLY A 4 -12.76 -5.19 7.31
C GLY A 4 -13.99 -4.35 7.03
N GLN A 5 -15.08 -4.58 7.79
CA GLN A 5 -16.30 -3.80 7.67
C GLN A 5 -16.06 -2.34 8.07
N GLN A 6 -15.28 -2.11 9.12
CA GLN A 6 -14.92 -0.76 9.55
C GLN A 6 -14.10 -0.03 8.47
N LYS A 7 -13.14 -0.73 7.84
CA LYS A 7 -12.34 -0.14 6.77
C LYS A 7 -13.19 0.21 5.56
N ARG A 8 -14.08 -0.69 5.15
CA ARG A 8 -14.99 -0.41 4.03
C ARG A 8 -15.91 0.75 4.32
N LEU A 9 -16.39 0.87 5.55
CA LEU A 9 -17.22 2.01 5.95
C LEU A 9 -16.43 3.32 5.87
N CYS A 10 -15.19 3.34 6.35
CA CYS A 10 -14.33 4.53 6.24
C CYS A 10 -14.10 4.94 4.79
N ILE A 11 -13.86 3.96 3.92
CA ILE A 11 -13.69 4.20 2.49
C ILE A 11 -14.98 4.78 1.89
N ALA A 12 -16.13 4.20 2.23
CA ALA A 12 -17.42 4.69 1.73
C ALA A 12 -17.68 6.13 2.16
N ARG A 13 -17.36 6.49 3.40
CA ARG A 13 -17.48 7.85 3.89
C ARG A 13 -16.60 8.82 3.12
N ALA A 14 -15.36 8.42 2.85
CA ALA A 14 -14.44 9.24 2.06
C ALA A 14 -14.98 9.44 0.64
N LEU A 15 -15.51 8.38 0.02
CA LEU A 15 -16.06 8.43 -1.33
C LEU A 15 -17.30 9.31 -1.41
N ALA A 16 -18.09 9.39 -0.34
CA ALA A 16 -19.31 10.20 -0.32
C ALA A 16 -19.05 11.68 -0.58
N THR A 17 -17.85 12.16 -0.31
CA THR A 17 -17.45 13.56 -0.57
C THR A 17 -17.04 13.79 -2.03
N ARG A 18 -17.03 12.74 -2.87
CA ARG A 18 -16.59 12.78 -4.27
C ARG A 18 -15.19 13.37 -4.44
N PRO A 19 -14.17 12.82 -3.76
CA PRO A 19 -12.81 13.38 -3.81
C PRO A 19 -12.12 13.02 -5.12
N GLN A 20 -11.11 13.79 -5.49
CA GLN A 20 -10.19 13.43 -6.57
C GLN A 20 -9.08 12.52 -6.07
N TYR A 21 -8.72 12.62 -4.80
CA TYR A 21 -7.67 11.85 -4.17
C TYR A 21 -8.09 11.41 -2.78
N ILE A 22 -7.62 10.24 -2.37
CA ILE A 22 -7.77 9.75 -1.01
C ILE A 22 -6.39 9.40 -0.48
N ILE A 23 -6.09 9.83 0.75
CA ILE A 23 -4.83 9.53 1.41
C ILE A 23 -5.06 8.45 2.46
N PHE A 24 -4.31 7.36 2.36
CA PHE A 24 -4.32 6.28 3.34
C PHE A 24 -3.00 6.33 4.10
N ASP A 25 -3.05 6.76 5.36
CA ASP A 25 -1.86 6.88 6.19
C ASP A 25 -1.79 5.70 7.15
N GLU A 26 -1.02 4.69 6.77
CA GLU A 26 -0.83 3.44 7.52
C GLU A 26 -2.15 2.75 7.90
N SER A 27 -3.14 2.88 7.03
CA SER A 27 -4.52 2.44 7.33
C SER A 27 -4.70 0.92 7.37
N PHE A 28 -3.72 0.15 6.88
CA PHE A 28 -3.86 -1.29 6.71
C PHE A 28 -3.04 -2.10 7.70
N SER A 29 -2.31 -1.44 8.59
CA SER A 29 -1.55 -2.14 9.63
C SER A 29 -2.52 -2.79 10.61
N GLY A 30 -2.12 -3.95 11.16
CA GLY A 30 -2.94 -4.68 12.10
C GLY A 30 -4.01 -5.57 11.49
N LEU A 31 -4.23 -5.53 10.17
CA LEU A 31 -5.13 -6.44 9.49
C LEU A 31 -4.38 -7.74 9.14
N ASP A 32 -5.09 -8.87 9.18
CA ASP A 32 -4.49 -10.11 8.73
C ASP A 32 -4.26 -10.09 7.20
N VAL A 33 -3.42 -11.00 6.70
CA VAL A 33 -2.97 -11.00 5.31
C VAL A 33 -4.13 -11.15 4.33
N THR A 34 -5.08 -12.04 4.63
CA THR A 34 -6.22 -12.31 3.75
C THR A 34 -7.13 -11.08 3.65
N LEU A 35 -7.48 -10.50 4.78
CA LEU A 35 -8.33 -9.32 4.84
C LEU A 35 -7.67 -8.12 4.17
N LYS A 36 -6.36 -7.95 4.39
CA LYS A 36 -5.59 -6.89 3.76
C LYS A 36 -5.65 -6.98 2.23
N LYS A 37 -5.45 -8.18 1.68
CA LYS A 37 -5.54 -8.40 0.23
C LYS A 37 -6.93 -8.12 -0.32
N GLU A 38 -7.98 -8.49 0.40
CA GLU A 38 -9.35 -8.19 -0.02
C GLU A 38 -9.59 -6.69 -0.12
N ILE A 39 -9.16 -5.94 0.89
CA ILE A 39 -9.36 -4.49 0.91
C ILE A 39 -8.52 -3.81 -0.17
N LEU A 40 -7.26 -4.22 -0.34
CA LEU A 40 -6.41 -3.64 -1.37
C LEU A 40 -6.93 -3.95 -2.78
N GLY A 41 -7.45 -5.15 -2.99
CA GLY A 41 -8.09 -5.52 -4.25
C GLY A 41 -9.32 -4.68 -4.53
N PHE A 42 -10.13 -4.43 -3.51
CA PHE A 42 -11.28 -3.55 -3.60
C PHE A 42 -10.87 -2.12 -3.99
N LEU A 43 -9.80 -1.60 -3.39
CA LEU A 43 -9.28 -0.27 -3.74
C LEU A 43 -8.78 -0.21 -5.17
N LYS A 44 -8.13 -1.26 -5.67
CA LYS A 44 -7.70 -1.31 -7.06
C LYS A 44 -8.87 -1.23 -8.03
N GLU A 45 -9.96 -1.92 -7.72
CA GLU A 45 -11.18 -1.86 -8.52
C GLU A 45 -11.81 -0.47 -8.50
N LEU A 46 -11.89 0.15 -7.32
CA LEU A 46 -12.41 1.50 -7.19
C LEU A 46 -11.60 2.51 -7.98
N HIS A 47 -10.28 2.37 -7.96
CA HIS A 47 -9.41 3.24 -8.75
C HIS A 47 -9.73 3.15 -10.24
N LYS A 48 -9.94 1.94 -10.75
CA LYS A 48 -10.28 1.73 -12.16
C LYS A 48 -11.65 2.31 -12.50
N GLU A 49 -12.65 2.07 -11.66
CA GLU A 49 -14.02 2.46 -11.95
C GLU A 49 -14.27 3.95 -11.78
N LEU A 50 -13.73 4.53 -10.71
CA LEU A 50 -14.03 5.91 -10.34
C LEU A 50 -12.91 6.88 -10.71
N GLN A 51 -11.75 6.37 -11.11
CA GLN A 51 -10.57 7.16 -11.47
C GLN A 51 -10.13 8.13 -10.36
N ILE A 52 -10.26 7.69 -9.11
CA ILE A 52 -9.81 8.43 -7.94
C ILE A 52 -8.34 8.08 -7.69
N GLY A 53 -7.49 9.09 -7.48
CA GLY A 53 -6.10 8.89 -7.14
C GLY A 53 -5.95 8.45 -5.68
N PHE A 54 -5.05 7.52 -5.42
CA PHE A 54 -4.73 7.09 -4.06
C PHE A 54 -3.28 7.42 -3.73
N LEU A 55 -3.06 8.00 -2.57
CA LEU A 55 -1.74 8.13 -1.97
C LEU A 55 -1.72 7.21 -0.74
N ILE A 56 -0.93 6.16 -0.81
CA ILE A 56 -0.85 5.18 0.27
C ILE A 56 0.49 5.32 0.97
N ILE A 57 0.43 5.62 2.26
CA ILE A 57 1.59 5.73 3.12
C ILE A 57 1.67 4.45 3.94
N THR A 58 2.75 3.71 3.78
CA THR A 58 2.91 2.42 4.46
C THR A 58 4.39 2.14 4.72
N HIS A 59 4.68 1.39 5.79
CA HIS A 59 6.01 0.86 6.03
C HIS A 59 6.19 -0.54 5.43
N ASP A 60 5.17 -1.04 4.74
CA ASP A 60 5.15 -2.39 4.19
C ASP A 60 5.31 -2.33 2.67
N LEU A 61 6.50 -2.65 2.19
CA LEU A 61 6.80 -2.63 0.77
C LEU A 61 5.93 -3.61 -0.02
N ASP A 62 5.52 -4.70 0.59
CA ASP A 62 4.63 -5.68 -0.05
C ASP A 62 3.27 -5.05 -0.41
N THR A 63 2.71 -4.26 0.48
CA THR A 63 1.49 -3.49 0.21
C THR A 63 1.68 -2.54 -0.97
N ALA A 64 2.78 -1.80 -0.96
CA ALA A 64 3.08 -0.84 -2.01
C ALA A 64 3.23 -1.53 -3.37
N MET A 65 3.92 -2.67 -3.42
CA MET A 65 4.10 -3.43 -4.66
C MET A 65 2.77 -4.00 -5.17
N TYR A 66 1.91 -4.46 -4.28
CA TYR A 66 0.61 -5.00 -4.66
C TYR A 66 -0.26 -3.96 -5.35
N MET A 67 -0.17 -2.70 -4.96
CA MET A 67 -1.00 -1.63 -5.52
C MET A 67 -0.55 -1.16 -6.90
N GLU A 68 0.63 -1.55 -7.35
CA GLU A 68 1.13 -1.34 -8.73
C GLU A 68 1.24 0.13 -9.16
N GLY A 69 1.42 1.04 -8.22
CA GLY A 69 1.66 2.44 -8.53
C GLY A 69 3.13 2.81 -8.41
N ALA A 70 3.47 4.07 -8.67
CA ALA A 70 4.80 4.58 -8.41
C ALA A 70 5.10 4.49 -6.92
N ILE A 71 6.32 4.10 -6.58
CA ILE A 71 6.75 3.96 -5.20
C ILE A 71 7.86 4.95 -4.89
N HIS A 72 7.65 5.74 -3.85
CA HIS A 72 8.65 6.67 -3.33
C HIS A 72 9.10 6.16 -1.96
N VAL A 73 10.38 5.84 -1.83
CA VAL A 73 10.94 5.41 -0.55
C VAL A 73 11.41 6.63 0.21
N MET A 74 10.93 6.79 1.43
CA MET A 74 11.28 7.92 2.29
C MET A 74 12.11 7.47 3.48
N ARG A 75 13.06 8.31 3.85
CA ARG A 75 13.85 8.13 5.07
C ARG A 75 14.19 9.50 5.65
N ARG A 76 13.90 9.69 6.92
CA ARG A 76 14.20 10.94 7.65
C ARG A 76 13.67 12.19 6.93
N GLY A 77 12.43 12.08 6.45
CA GLY A 77 11.76 13.20 5.80
C GLY A 77 12.18 13.47 4.37
N LYS A 78 13.00 12.61 3.78
CA LYS A 78 13.47 12.78 2.40
C LYS A 78 13.11 11.58 1.54
N ILE A 79 12.78 11.83 0.29
CA ILE A 79 12.61 10.77 -0.71
C ILE A 79 14.01 10.38 -1.18
N ILE A 80 14.41 9.13 -0.93
CA ILE A 80 15.74 8.63 -1.28
C ILE A 80 15.73 7.81 -2.56
N GLU A 81 14.58 7.30 -2.96
CA GLU A 81 14.46 6.53 -4.18
C GLU A 81 13.03 6.60 -4.70
N THR A 82 12.87 6.68 -6.03
CA THR A 82 11.58 6.62 -6.70
C THR A 82 11.65 5.57 -7.79
N VAL A 83 10.69 4.64 -7.78
CA VAL A 83 10.51 3.64 -8.84
C VAL A 83 9.15 3.89 -9.47
N GLU A 84 9.15 4.38 -10.71
CA GLU A 84 7.93 4.81 -11.40
C GLU A 84 7.02 3.64 -11.74
N GLN A 85 7.59 2.51 -12.18
CA GLN A 85 6.83 1.33 -12.55
C GLN A 85 7.50 0.10 -11.93
N PRO A 86 7.29 -0.12 -10.62
CA PRO A 86 7.92 -1.26 -9.96
C PRO A 86 7.27 -2.58 -10.37
N HIS A 87 8.09 -3.51 -10.83
CA HIS A 87 7.66 -4.87 -11.18
C HIS A 87 8.29 -5.92 -10.28
N HIS A 88 9.52 -5.66 -9.83
CA HIS A 88 10.30 -6.61 -9.04
C HIS A 88 10.98 -5.88 -7.89
N PHE A 89 11.25 -6.60 -6.81
CA PHE A 89 12.02 -6.05 -5.70
C PHE A 89 13.43 -5.62 -6.12
N SER A 90 13.97 -6.24 -7.17
CA SER A 90 15.29 -5.88 -7.71
C SER A 90 15.32 -4.49 -8.36
N ASP A 91 14.17 -3.88 -8.59
CA ASP A 91 14.10 -2.51 -9.10
C ASP A 91 14.57 -1.48 -8.09
N PHE A 92 14.62 -1.84 -6.81
CA PHE A 92 15.08 -0.97 -5.74
C PHE A 92 16.58 -1.12 -5.55
N GLN A 93 17.30 -0.01 -5.67
CA GLN A 93 18.76 0.02 -5.67
C GLN A 93 19.36 0.55 -4.36
N GLU A 94 18.67 1.47 -3.69
CA GLU A 94 19.20 2.07 -2.48
C GLU A 94 19.32 1.06 -1.34
N PRO A 95 20.39 1.12 -0.53
CA PRO A 95 20.57 0.16 0.58
C PRO A 95 19.42 0.13 1.56
N TYR A 96 18.83 1.28 1.87
CA TYR A 96 17.68 1.34 2.77
C TYR A 96 16.46 0.62 2.16
N SER A 97 16.22 0.83 0.87
CA SER A 97 15.13 0.14 0.16
C SER A 97 15.34 -1.37 0.17
N GLN A 98 16.59 -1.80 0.00
CA GLN A 98 16.93 -3.22 0.03
C GLN A 98 16.70 -3.83 1.42
N MET A 99 16.87 -3.05 2.49
CA MET A 99 16.50 -3.51 3.84
C MET A 99 15.01 -3.77 3.95
N LEU A 100 14.19 -2.91 3.34
CA LEU A 100 12.73 -3.10 3.32
C LEU A 100 12.36 -4.35 2.53
N VAL A 101 13.04 -4.63 1.42
CA VAL A 101 12.85 -5.86 0.64
C VAL A 101 13.18 -7.09 1.48
N LYS A 102 14.30 -7.05 2.20
CA LYS A 102 14.69 -8.16 3.09
C LYS A 102 13.67 -8.41 4.18
N ALA A 103 13.09 -7.35 4.74
CA ALA A 103 12.06 -7.46 5.76
C ALA A 103 10.82 -8.20 5.22
N VAL A 104 10.40 -7.90 3.99
CA VAL A 104 9.28 -8.61 3.35
C VAL A 104 9.60 -10.08 3.17
N ARG A 105 10.79 -10.40 2.66
CA ARG A 105 11.22 -11.79 2.44
C ARG A 105 11.29 -12.58 3.74
N SER A 106 11.83 -11.99 4.79
CA SER A 106 11.89 -12.63 6.11
C SER A 106 10.51 -12.93 6.66
N LYS A 107 9.58 -11.98 6.51
CA LYS A 107 8.19 -12.15 6.94
C LYS A 107 7.50 -13.29 6.18
N ARG A 108 7.72 -13.39 4.87
CA ARG A 108 7.15 -14.47 4.05
C ARG A 108 7.69 -15.83 4.48
N LEU A 109 8.99 -15.93 4.76
CA LEU A 109 9.60 -17.18 5.23
C LEU A 109 9.04 -17.59 6.60
N ALA A 110 8.80 -16.65 7.49
CA ALA A 110 8.22 -16.92 8.80
C ALA A 110 6.79 -17.45 8.72
N LEU A 111 6.06 -17.14 7.65
CA LEU A 111 4.68 -17.57 7.45
C LEU A 111 4.57 -18.93 6.74
N GLN A 112 5.67 -19.44 6.22
CA GLN A 112 5.73 -20.78 5.64
C GLN A 112 5.90 -21.83 6.75
#